data_46dcd5757b33f61afefc6dc961bcbea0
#
_entry.id   46dcd5757b33f61afefc6dc961bcbea0
#
_cell.length_a   1.000
_cell.length_b   1.000
_cell.length_c   1.000
_cell.angle_alpha   90.00
_cell.angle_beta   90.00
_cell.angle_gamma   90.00
#
_symmetry.space_group_name_H-M   'P 1'
#
loop_
_entity.id
_entity.type
_entity.pdbx_description
1 polymer ?
#
loop_
_entity_poly.entity_id
_entity_poly.type
_entity_poly.pdbx_seq_one_letter_code
_entity_poly.pdbx_strand_id
1 'polypeptide(L)'
;KQVVQFTTANRYSLGSNFLNVDVLMSNKYDPANGAGSNGAQEIYVTYRHQLSLNKAFKAGIKSKLIRDISVTAGGDLNSKNTAFAPGKKMFVVGPTINFNPKKGFADLGIWYYKEWSHNSFAAGTAKNVEYDGTVMFNATWGIPIALSKEVGSTFKGFAYATLPKGKDAVGVETETEVLSRITWQFDVGSLLGVKKGTIQVGPGYELWYHKFGNPTPIPVPGTSNTKPNHTTSAPTFQAEIHF
;
A
#
# COMPACT_ATOMS: atom_id res chain seq x y z
N LYS A 1 7.63 8.32 13.57
CA LYS A 1 7.85 8.32 12.12
C LYS A 1 6.93 9.36 11.49
N GLN A 2 7.48 10.20 10.62
CA GLN A 2 6.73 11.19 9.84
C GLN A 2 6.67 10.73 8.41
N VAL A 3 5.54 10.98 7.74
CA VAL A 3 5.34 10.67 6.33
C VAL A 3 4.76 11.90 5.66
N VAL A 4 5.41 12.34 4.59
CA VAL A 4 4.83 13.30 3.64
C VAL A 4 4.41 12.50 2.43
N GLN A 5 3.16 12.66 2.03
CA GLN A 5 2.56 11.88 0.96
C GLN A 5 2.05 12.81 -0.14
N PHE A 6 2.38 12.48 -1.37
CA PHE A 6 1.79 13.06 -2.56
C PHE A 6 0.98 11.99 -3.30
N THR A 7 -0.30 12.23 -3.48
CA THR A 7 -1.20 11.29 -4.15
C THR A 7 -1.94 11.99 -5.29
N THR A 8 -1.97 11.36 -6.44
CA THR A 8 -2.84 11.77 -7.55
C THR A 8 -3.63 10.59 -8.09
N ALA A 9 -4.90 10.84 -8.37
CA ALA A 9 -5.78 9.89 -9.03
C ALA A 9 -6.51 10.62 -10.15
N ASN A 10 -6.34 10.16 -11.37
CA ASN A 10 -6.97 10.76 -12.52
C ASN A 10 -7.69 9.71 -13.37
N ARG A 11 -8.67 10.19 -14.15
CA ARG A 11 -9.41 9.39 -15.11
C ARG A 11 -9.18 9.91 -16.52
N TYR A 12 -9.14 9.00 -17.45
CA TYR A 12 -9.09 9.30 -18.89
C TYR A 12 -10.15 8.50 -19.63
N SER A 13 -10.21 8.61 -20.94
CA SER A 13 -11.28 8.00 -21.76
C SER A 13 -11.44 6.49 -21.56
N LEU A 14 -10.37 5.74 -21.37
CA LEU A 14 -10.37 4.28 -21.28
C LEU A 14 -10.16 3.72 -19.88
N GLY A 15 -9.84 4.55 -18.87
CA GLY A 15 -9.52 4.02 -17.57
C GLY A 15 -9.17 5.06 -16.50
N SER A 16 -8.26 4.69 -15.62
CA SER A 16 -7.76 5.55 -14.55
C SER A 16 -6.31 5.25 -14.19
N ASN A 17 -5.64 6.24 -13.61
CA ASN A 17 -4.31 6.13 -13.05
C ASN A 17 -4.34 6.55 -11.59
N PHE A 18 -3.52 5.90 -10.81
CA PHE A 18 -3.21 6.24 -9.42
C PHE A 18 -1.70 6.28 -9.26
N LEU A 19 -1.19 7.36 -8.71
CA LEU A 19 0.21 7.50 -8.31
C LEU A 19 0.25 7.98 -6.87
N ASN A 20 1.07 7.33 -6.07
CA ASN A 20 1.37 7.74 -4.71
C ASN A 20 2.87 7.77 -4.50
N VAL A 21 3.35 8.83 -3.86
CA VAL A 21 4.75 8.98 -3.46
C VAL A 21 4.78 9.29 -1.97
N ASP A 22 5.35 8.39 -1.19
CA ASP A 22 5.60 8.56 0.24
C ASP A 22 7.06 8.94 0.48
N VAL A 23 7.29 10.02 1.19
CA VAL A 23 8.59 10.37 1.78
C VAL A 23 8.49 10.06 3.27
N LEU A 24 9.13 8.99 3.68
CA LEU A 24 9.10 8.50 5.05
C LEU A 24 10.38 8.96 5.77
N MET A 25 10.20 9.60 6.90
CA MET A 25 11.30 10.10 7.73
C MET A 25 11.26 9.43 9.11
N SER A 26 12.37 8.88 9.53
CA SER A 26 12.53 8.27 10.84
C SER A 26 13.71 8.89 11.60
N ASN A 27 13.76 8.67 12.89
CA ASN A 27 14.83 9.12 13.74
C ASN A 27 15.91 8.03 13.90
N LYS A 28 16.90 8.29 14.77
CA LYS A 28 18.01 7.39 15.08
C LYS A 28 17.62 5.98 15.55
N TYR A 29 16.37 5.77 15.95
CA TYR A 29 15.85 4.47 16.37
C TYR A 29 15.30 3.64 15.24
N ASP A 30 15.42 4.07 13.97
CA ASP A 30 15.04 3.23 12.82
C ASP A 30 15.92 1.95 12.83
N PRO A 31 15.30 0.76 12.86
CA PRO A 31 16.05 -0.50 12.94
C PRO A 31 16.97 -0.75 11.73
N ALA A 32 16.75 -0.07 10.61
CA ALA A 32 17.60 -0.15 9.43
C ALA A 32 18.84 0.74 9.49
N ASN A 33 19.00 1.56 10.54
CA ASN A 33 20.06 2.54 10.63
C ASN A 33 21.37 2.01 11.20
N GLY A 34 21.37 0.90 11.88
CA GLY A 34 22.52 0.52 12.71
C GLY A 34 22.76 1.51 13.87
N ALA A 35 23.75 1.25 14.71
CA ALA A 35 24.07 2.13 15.84
C ALA A 35 24.68 3.46 15.34
N GLY A 36 24.10 4.59 15.75
CA GLY A 36 24.76 5.89 15.66
C GLY A 36 24.42 6.77 14.46
N SER A 37 23.40 6.49 13.69
CA SER A 37 23.03 7.35 12.55
C SER A 37 21.93 8.38 12.88
N ASN A 38 21.84 9.41 12.05
CA ASN A 38 20.97 10.58 12.25
C ASN A 38 19.51 10.41 11.79
N GLY A 39 19.04 9.16 11.65
CA GLY A 39 17.73 8.86 11.11
C GLY A 39 17.82 8.36 9.67
N ALA A 40 16.67 7.99 9.10
CA ALA A 40 16.57 7.45 7.77
C ALA A 40 15.51 8.18 6.96
N GLN A 41 15.75 8.24 5.66
CA GLN A 41 14.77 8.69 4.67
C GLN A 41 14.49 7.56 3.69
N GLU A 42 13.23 7.36 3.37
CA GLU A 42 12.79 6.38 2.39
C GLU A 42 11.81 7.07 1.44
N ILE A 43 11.98 6.83 0.16
CA ILE A 43 11.01 7.18 -0.86
C ILE A 43 10.34 5.89 -1.31
N TYR A 44 9.02 5.87 -1.27
CA TYR A 44 8.21 4.75 -1.74
C TYR A 44 7.22 5.25 -2.78
N VAL A 45 7.27 4.67 -3.96
CA VAL A 45 6.42 5.04 -5.09
C VAL A 45 5.51 3.88 -5.43
N THR A 46 4.21 4.15 -5.52
CA THR A 46 3.19 3.20 -5.98
C THR A 46 2.51 3.74 -7.23
N TYR A 47 2.47 2.97 -8.31
CA TYR A 47 1.70 3.30 -9.50
C TYR A 47 0.74 2.17 -9.86
N ARG A 48 -0.50 2.53 -10.19
CA ARG A 48 -1.54 1.61 -10.69
C ARG A 48 -2.27 2.24 -11.86
N HIS A 49 -2.34 1.50 -12.94
CA HIS A 49 -3.16 1.80 -14.10
C HIS A 49 -4.32 0.81 -14.17
N GLN A 50 -5.53 1.27 -14.39
CA GLN A 50 -6.72 0.44 -14.63
C GLN A 50 -7.28 0.73 -16.02
N LEU A 51 -7.33 -0.29 -16.87
CA LEU A 51 -7.99 -0.24 -18.17
C LEU A 51 -9.41 -0.81 -18.01
N SER A 52 -10.43 0.01 -18.23
CA SER A 52 -11.84 -0.36 -18.16
C SER A 52 -12.24 -1.25 -19.36
N LEU A 53 -12.76 -2.44 -19.13
CA LEU A 53 -13.24 -3.30 -20.21
C LEU A 53 -14.48 -2.72 -20.90
N ASN A 54 -15.36 -2.07 -20.14
CA ASN A 54 -16.53 -1.41 -20.70
C ASN A 54 -16.15 -0.28 -21.66
N LYS A 55 -15.17 0.53 -21.30
CA LYS A 55 -14.76 1.68 -22.11
C LYS A 55 -13.89 1.29 -23.29
N ALA A 56 -12.93 0.38 -23.07
CA ALA A 56 -11.97 -0.03 -24.09
C ALA A 56 -12.59 -0.98 -25.12
N PHE A 57 -13.48 -1.89 -24.69
CA PHE A 57 -13.98 -2.99 -25.51
C PHE A 57 -15.49 -3.04 -25.60
N LYS A 58 -16.24 -2.08 -25.00
CA LYS A 58 -17.71 -2.06 -24.98
C LYS A 58 -18.29 -3.38 -24.40
N ALA A 59 -17.65 -3.93 -23.38
CA ALA A 59 -17.94 -5.26 -22.85
C ALA A 59 -19.35 -5.41 -22.22
N GLY A 60 -20.06 -4.30 -21.96
CA GLY A 60 -21.43 -4.33 -21.42
C GLY A 60 -21.53 -4.85 -19.97
N ILE A 61 -20.43 -4.86 -19.23
CA ILE A 61 -20.36 -5.37 -17.85
C ILE A 61 -21.03 -4.35 -16.94
N LYS A 62 -22.25 -4.65 -16.47
CA LYS A 62 -22.99 -3.81 -15.54
C LYS A 62 -24.03 -4.61 -14.78
N SER A 63 -24.07 -4.42 -13.46
CA SER A 63 -25.12 -4.95 -12.59
C SER A 63 -25.43 -3.96 -11.46
N LYS A 64 -26.34 -4.33 -10.56
CA LYS A 64 -26.59 -3.53 -9.34
C LYS A 64 -25.35 -3.40 -8.48
N LEU A 65 -24.49 -4.43 -8.44
CA LEU A 65 -23.32 -4.51 -7.59
C LEU A 65 -22.01 -4.14 -8.31
N ILE A 66 -21.91 -4.44 -9.60
CA ILE A 66 -20.68 -4.28 -10.39
C ILE A 66 -20.88 -3.17 -11.41
N ARG A 67 -20.01 -2.18 -11.38
CA ARG A 67 -19.96 -1.08 -12.34
C ARG A 67 -19.14 -1.45 -13.57
N ASP A 68 -18.03 -2.18 -13.37
CA ASP A 68 -17.07 -2.52 -14.41
C ASP A 68 -16.17 -3.67 -13.96
N ILE A 69 -15.47 -4.26 -14.89
CA ILE A 69 -14.26 -5.04 -14.67
C ILE A 69 -13.13 -4.33 -15.40
N SER A 70 -12.01 -4.15 -14.73
CA SER A 70 -10.83 -3.52 -15.30
C SER A 70 -9.66 -4.49 -15.31
N VAL A 71 -8.70 -4.28 -16.22
CA VAL A 71 -7.37 -4.87 -16.11
C VAL A 71 -6.48 -3.86 -15.40
N THR A 72 -5.95 -4.23 -14.27
CA THR A 72 -4.98 -3.41 -13.51
C THR A 72 -3.57 -3.87 -13.86
N ALA A 73 -2.66 -2.91 -14.10
CA ALA A 73 -1.22 -3.12 -14.19
C ALA A 73 -0.51 -2.02 -13.40
N GLY A 74 0.61 -2.34 -12.76
CA GLY A 74 1.35 -1.36 -11.99
C GLY A 74 2.54 -1.93 -11.25
N GLY A 75 3.15 -1.10 -10.42
CA GLY A 75 4.31 -1.51 -9.65
C GLY A 75 4.60 -0.57 -8.49
N ASP A 76 5.47 -1.03 -7.61
CA ASP A 76 6.03 -0.23 -6.52
C ASP A 76 7.55 -0.24 -6.61
N LEU A 77 8.14 0.88 -6.18
CA LEU A 77 9.56 1.07 -6.07
C LEU A 77 9.86 1.74 -4.74
N ASN A 78 10.90 1.31 -4.04
CA ASN A 78 11.40 2.09 -2.93
C ASN A 78 12.94 2.16 -2.89
N SER A 79 13.42 3.18 -2.19
CA SER A 79 14.83 3.38 -1.88
C SER A 79 14.95 4.02 -0.51
N LYS A 80 15.89 3.54 0.31
CA LYS A 80 16.13 4.03 1.67
C LYS A 80 17.62 4.30 1.87
N ASN A 81 17.95 5.45 2.46
CA ASN A 81 19.32 5.95 2.65
C ASN A 81 20.00 5.43 3.93
N THR A 82 19.92 4.14 4.19
CA THR A 82 20.58 3.51 5.36
C THR A 82 21.64 2.52 4.92
N ALA A 83 22.53 2.11 5.84
CA ALA A 83 23.50 1.06 5.57
C ALA A 83 22.86 -0.27 5.16
N PHE A 84 21.64 -0.53 5.63
CA PHE A 84 20.83 -1.66 5.20
C PHE A 84 20.31 -1.51 3.78
N ALA A 85 20.17 -0.28 3.29
CA ALA A 85 19.75 0.08 1.93
C ALA A 85 18.65 -0.82 1.34
N PRO A 86 17.51 -1.05 2.06
CA PRO A 86 16.47 -1.91 1.52
C PRO A 86 15.89 -1.30 0.25
N GLY A 87 15.74 -2.11 -0.76
CA GLY A 87 15.16 -1.72 -2.03
C GLY A 87 14.16 -2.77 -2.50
N LYS A 88 12.96 -2.34 -2.87
CA LYS A 88 11.89 -3.18 -3.43
C LYS A 88 11.55 -2.68 -4.82
N LYS A 89 11.42 -3.61 -5.73
CA LYS A 89 10.78 -3.41 -7.03
C LYS A 89 9.73 -4.48 -7.15
N MET A 90 8.50 -4.10 -7.44
CA MET A 90 7.45 -5.09 -7.66
C MET A 90 6.56 -4.70 -8.81
N PHE A 91 5.97 -5.68 -9.43
CA PHE A 91 5.03 -5.54 -10.54
C PHE A 91 3.76 -6.34 -10.22
N VAL A 92 2.62 -5.78 -10.61
CA VAL A 92 1.32 -6.45 -10.53
C VAL A 92 0.57 -6.32 -11.85
N VAL A 93 -0.19 -7.37 -12.21
CA VAL A 93 -1.13 -7.32 -13.32
C VAL A 93 -2.27 -8.32 -13.09
N GLY A 94 -3.50 -7.91 -13.38
CA GLY A 94 -4.65 -8.82 -13.26
C GLY A 94 -5.99 -8.10 -13.28
N PRO A 95 -7.09 -8.86 -13.17
CA PRO A 95 -8.44 -8.32 -13.14
C PRO A 95 -8.74 -7.58 -11.85
N THR A 96 -9.57 -6.55 -11.95
CA THR A 96 -10.14 -5.80 -10.83
C THR A 96 -11.65 -5.65 -11.04
N ILE A 97 -12.43 -6.07 -10.06
CA ILE A 97 -13.87 -5.86 -10.01
C ILE A 97 -14.10 -4.47 -9.42
N ASN A 98 -14.73 -3.60 -10.20
CA ASN A 98 -15.12 -2.26 -9.75
C ASN A 98 -16.58 -2.30 -9.31
N PHE A 99 -16.82 -2.24 -8.02
CA PHE A 99 -18.17 -2.25 -7.45
C PHE A 99 -18.89 -0.92 -7.68
N ASN A 100 -20.20 -0.96 -7.50
CA ASN A 100 -21.10 0.16 -7.70
C ASN A 100 -21.80 0.57 -6.39
N PRO A 101 -21.05 1.06 -5.35
CA PRO A 101 -21.69 1.58 -4.16
C PRO A 101 -22.55 2.82 -4.50
N LYS A 102 -23.56 3.12 -3.68
CA LYS A 102 -24.41 4.31 -3.90
C LYS A 102 -23.61 5.62 -3.96
N LYS A 103 -22.50 5.70 -3.23
CA LYS A 103 -21.55 6.83 -3.23
C LYS A 103 -20.13 6.31 -3.09
N GLY A 104 -19.15 7.00 -3.69
CA GLY A 104 -17.74 6.64 -3.62
C GLY A 104 -17.35 5.50 -4.56
N PHE A 105 -16.42 4.68 -4.11
CA PHE A 105 -15.92 3.52 -4.86
C PHE A 105 -15.52 2.39 -3.90
N ALA A 106 -15.53 1.17 -4.43
CA ALA A 106 -14.93 -0.02 -3.82
C ALA A 106 -14.46 -0.93 -4.96
N ASP A 107 -13.23 -1.39 -4.89
CA ASP A 107 -12.62 -2.21 -5.93
C ASP A 107 -11.94 -3.42 -5.28
N LEU A 108 -12.00 -4.58 -5.95
CA LEU A 108 -11.35 -5.82 -5.53
C LEU A 108 -10.51 -6.37 -6.69
N GLY A 109 -9.20 -6.43 -6.51
CA GLY A 109 -8.26 -6.95 -7.47
C GLY A 109 -7.76 -8.35 -7.10
N ILE A 110 -7.51 -9.17 -8.13
CA ILE A 110 -6.81 -10.44 -8.06
C ILE A 110 -5.69 -10.35 -9.08
N TRP A 111 -4.44 -10.20 -8.59
CA TRP A 111 -3.34 -9.86 -9.46
C TRP A 111 -2.21 -10.87 -9.37
N TYR A 112 -1.58 -11.17 -10.49
CA TYR A 112 -0.25 -11.74 -10.49
C TYR A 112 0.71 -10.73 -9.87
N TYR A 113 1.61 -11.19 -9.02
CA TYR A 113 2.58 -10.40 -8.28
C TYR A 113 3.97 -10.94 -8.49
N LYS A 114 4.93 -10.07 -8.76
CA LYS A 114 6.35 -10.40 -8.86
C LYS A 114 7.17 -9.34 -8.16
N GLU A 115 8.17 -9.77 -7.36
CA GLU A 115 9.00 -8.88 -6.55
C GLU A 115 10.47 -9.18 -6.71
N TRP A 116 11.26 -8.13 -6.70
CA TRP A 116 12.72 -8.14 -6.57
C TRP A 116 13.08 -7.23 -5.41
N SER A 117 13.87 -7.72 -4.46
CA SER A 117 14.29 -6.95 -3.29
C SER A 117 15.80 -6.90 -3.15
N HIS A 118 16.29 -5.80 -2.61
CA HIS A 118 17.68 -5.60 -2.23
C HIS A 118 17.77 -5.47 -0.71
N ASN A 119 18.81 -6.10 -0.12
CA ASN A 119 19.03 -6.11 1.31
C ASN A 119 20.52 -6.31 1.61
N SER A 120 21.17 -5.28 2.16
CA SER A 120 22.61 -5.31 2.43
C SER A 120 23.03 -6.18 3.62
N PHE A 121 22.09 -6.64 4.46
CA PHE A 121 22.40 -7.53 5.59
C PHE A 121 22.33 -9.02 5.24
N ALA A 122 21.98 -9.36 4.03
CA ALA A 122 22.09 -10.73 3.59
C ALA A 122 23.56 -11.16 3.76
N ALA A 123 23.84 -11.95 4.77
CA ALA A 123 25.15 -12.53 4.99
C ALA A 123 25.47 -13.39 3.76
N GLY A 124 26.61 -13.15 3.14
CA GLY A 124 27.02 -13.86 1.93
C GLY A 124 26.73 -13.11 0.64
N THR A 125 26.45 -13.82 -0.43
CA THR A 125 26.43 -13.29 -1.80
C THR A 125 25.09 -12.77 -2.27
N ALA A 126 24.00 -13.08 -1.60
CA ALA A 126 22.62 -12.78 -2.08
C ALA A 126 22.10 -11.46 -1.52
N LYS A 127 22.72 -10.34 -1.89
CA LYS A 127 22.16 -9.00 -1.60
C LYS A 127 20.86 -8.72 -2.35
N ASN A 128 20.65 -9.39 -3.48
CA ASN A 128 19.45 -9.26 -4.29
C ASN A 128 18.69 -10.57 -4.27
N VAL A 129 17.38 -10.48 -4.08
CA VAL A 129 16.46 -11.62 -4.11
C VAL A 129 15.46 -11.38 -5.21
N GLU A 130 15.31 -12.35 -6.08
CA GLU A 130 14.19 -12.47 -6.98
C GLU A 130 13.21 -13.47 -6.39
N TYR A 131 12.06 -12.99 -5.93
CA TYR A 131 11.01 -13.84 -5.40
C TYR A 131 10.23 -14.56 -6.50
N ASP A 132 9.62 -15.68 -6.18
CA ASP A 132 8.71 -16.38 -7.08
C ASP A 132 7.49 -15.51 -7.42
N GLY A 133 6.92 -15.75 -8.60
CA GLY A 133 5.63 -15.18 -8.97
C GLY A 133 4.52 -15.75 -8.11
N THR A 134 3.63 -14.91 -7.62
CA THR A 134 2.53 -15.31 -6.75
C THR A 134 1.26 -14.50 -7.03
N VAL A 135 0.25 -14.65 -6.19
CA VAL A 135 -1.03 -13.93 -6.30
C VAL A 135 -1.13 -12.90 -5.18
N MET A 136 -1.60 -11.71 -5.54
CA MET A 136 -2.00 -10.66 -4.61
C MET A 136 -3.49 -10.41 -4.73
N PHE A 137 -4.20 -10.45 -3.61
CA PHE A 137 -5.55 -9.92 -3.46
C PHE A 137 -5.44 -8.47 -2.98
N ASN A 138 -6.18 -7.57 -3.59
CA ASN A 138 -6.16 -6.15 -3.23
C ASN A 138 -7.58 -5.63 -3.12
N ALA A 139 -7.87 -4.90 -2.05
CA ALA A 139 -9.13 -4.16 -1.88
C ALA A 139 -8.81 -2.69 -1.68
N THR A 140 -9.54 -1.81 -2.35
CA THR A 140 -9.47 -0.36 -2.15
C THR A 140 -10.86 0.22 -2.08
N TRP A 141 -11.05 1.22 -1.22
CA TRP A 141 -12.35 1.86 -1.07
C TRP A 141 -12.23 3.32 -0.65
N GLY A 142 -13.27 4.07 -0.97
CA GLY A 142 -13.46 5.44 -0.51
C GLY A 142 -14.96 5.74 -0.49
N ILE A 143 -15.56 5.68 0.70
CA ILE A 143 -17.00 5.79 0.92
C ILE A 143 -17.29 7.10 1.66
N PRO A 144 -17.86 8.11 1.00
CA PRO A 144 -18.27 9.34 1.66
C PRO A 144 -19.48 9.10 2.55
N ILE A 145 -19.43 9.63 3.77
CA ILE A 145 -20.47 9.56 4.79
C ILE A 145 -20.86 10.99 5.16
N ALA A 146 -22.11 11.37 4.91
CA ALA A 146 -22.61 12.68 5.29
C ALA A 146 -22.89 12.70 6.80
N LEU A 147 -22.24 13.60 7.54
CA LEU A 147 -22.48 13.79 8.97
C LEU A 147 -23.41 14.98 9.21
N SER A 148 -23.18 16.10 8.52
CA SER A 148 -24.02 17.29 8.55
C SER A 148 -23.96 18.01 7.19
N LYS A 149 -24.64 19.16 7.09
CA LYS A 149 -24.53 20.02 5.89
C LYS A 149 -23.12 20.59 5.71
N GLU A 150 -22.42 20.85 6.80
CA GLU A 150 -21.13 21.52 6.84
C GLU A 150 -19.96 20.53 6.89
N VAL A 151 -20.12 19.44 7.63
CA VAL A 151 -19.07 18.44 7.83
C VAL A 151 -19.43 17.15 7.09
N GLY A 152 -18.65 16.84 6.08
CA GLY A 152 -18.61 15.53 5.43
C GLY A 152 -17.53 14.64 6.06
N SER A 153 -17.64 13.35 5.86
CA SER A 153 -16.53 12.45 6.16
C SER A 153 -16.35 11.41 5.05
N THR A 154 -15.19 10.78 5.03
CA THR A 154 -14.89 9.70 4.10
C THR A 154 -14.20 8.58 4.86
N PHE A 155 -14.79 7.40 4.82
CA PHE A 155 -14.12 6.18 5.26
C PHE A 155 -13.39 5.58 4.06
N LYS A 156 -12.06 5.57 4.11
CA LYS A 156 -11.24 5.13 2.99
C LYS A 156 -10.08 4.27 3.42
N GLY A 157 -9.53 3.53 2.48
CA GLY A 157 -8.38 2.70 2.76
C GLY A 157 -8.06 1.72 1.65
N PHE A 158 -7.10 0.87 1.98
CA PHE A 158 -6.77 -0.29 1.19
C PHE A 158 -6.40 -1.46 2.10
N ALA A 159 -6.52 -2.66 1.55
CA ALA A 159 -5.96 -3.86 2.13
C ALA A 159 -5.41 -4.74 1.00
N TYR A 160 -4.29 -5.39 1.25
CA TYR A 160 -3.84 -6.45 0.36
C TYR A 160 -3.36 -7.68 1.12
N ALA A 161 -3.48 -8.84 0.47
CA ALA A 161 -2.89 -10.09 0.91
C ALA A 161 -2.04 -10.65 -0.24
N THR A 162 -0.73 -10.76 -0.04
CA THR A 162 0.20 -11.39 -0.98
C THR A 162 0.49 -12.80 -0.49
N LEU A 163 0.19 -13.81 -1.30
CA LEU A 163 0.47 -15.20 -0.97
C LEU A 163 1.98 -15.45 -0.88
N PRO A 164 2.44 -16.58 -0.32
CA PRO A 164 3.85 -16.91 -0.26
C PRO A 164 4.53 -16.77 -1.62
N LYS A 165 5.75 -16.23 -1.60
CA LYS A 165 6.52 -15.84 -2.78
C LYS A 165 7.90 -16.52 -2.83
N GLY A 166 8.04 -17.71 -2.20
CA GLY A 166 9.28 -18.47 -2.11
C GLY A 166 10.18 -18.01 -0.97
N LYS A 167 11.48 -18.19 -1.11
CA LYS A 167 12.48 -17.94 -0.07
C LYS A 167 13.02 -16.53 -0.10
N ASP A 168 13.28 -16.00 1.08
CA ASP A 168 13.97 -14.72 1.26
C ASP A 168 15.50 -14.83 1.04
N ALA A 169 16.23 -13.72 1.27
CA ALA A 169 17.67 -13.64 1.10
C ALA A 169 18.51 -14.57 2.00
N VAL A 170 17.92 -15.13 3.05
CA VAL A 170 18.57 -16.05 3.98
C VAL A 170 18.00 -17.46 3.88
N GLY A 171 17.19 -17.74 2.87
CA GLY A 171 16.64 -19.07 2.58
C GLY A 171 15.40 -19.45 3.38
N VAL A 172 14.76 -18.51 4.06
CA VAL A 172 13.53 -18.72 4.82
C VAL A 172 12.33 -18.59 3.90
N GLU A 173 11.43 -19.56 3.94
CA GLU A 173 10.15 -19.53 3.20
C GLU A 173 9.30 -18.34 3.67
N THR A 174 8.72 -17.62 2.72
CA THR A 174 7.81 -16.52 3.02
C THR A 174 6.40 -17.05 3.31
N GLU A 175 5.66 -16.29 4.12
CA GLU A 175 4.25 -16.52 4.43
C GLU A 175 3.36 -15.46 3.82
N THR A 176 2.04 -15.66 3.90
CA THR A 176 1.07 -14.67 3.39
C THR A 176 1.23 -13.35 4.14
N GLU A 177 1.65 -12.32 3.41
CA GLU A 177 1.75 -10.96 3.90
C GLU A 177 0.40 -10.26 3.78
N VAL A 178 -0.08 -9.64 4.88
CA VAL A 178 -1.31 -8.82 4.86
C VAL A 178 -0.99 -7.43 5.33
N LEU A 179 -1.26 -6.42 4.50
CA LEU A 179 -1.22 -5.02 4.90
C LEU A 179 -2.60 -4.39 4.71
N SER A 180 -3.07 -3.71 5.74
CA SER A 180 -4.26 -2.86 5.67
C SER A 180 -3.97 -1.49 6.27
N ARG A 181 -4.42 -0.46 5.58
CA ARG A 181 -4.39 0.92 6.10
C ARG A 181 -5.76 1.53 5.88
N ILE A 182 -6.40 1.91 6.98
CA ILE A 182 -7.75 2.49 6.98
C ILE A 182 -7.70 3.87 7.61
N THR A 183 -8.53 4.79 7.13
CA THR A 183 -8.69 6.13 7.69
C THR A 183 -10.13 6.58 7.66
N TRP A 184 -10.51 7.35 8.66
CA TRP A 184 -11.77 8.06 8.66
C TRP A 184 -11.49 9.56 8.67
N GLN A 185 -11.61 10.17 7.51
CA GLN A 185 -11.27 11.57 7.28
C GLN A 185 -12.51 12.45 7.39
N PHE A 186 -12.39 13.57 8.11
CA PHE A 186 -13.43 14.57 8.30
C PHE A 186 -13.05 15.82 7.53
N ASP A 187 -13.95 16.32 6.72
CA ASP A 187 -13.77 17.56 5.99
C ASP A 187 -13.96 18.77 6.94
N VAL A 188 -12.88 19.43 7.23
CA VAL A 188 -12.83 20.61 8.10
C VAL A 188 -12.63 21.91 7.31
N GLY A 189 -12.57 21.86 5.99
CA GLY A 189 -12.30 23.01 5.13
C GLY A 189 -13.26 24.17 5.38
N SER A 190 -14.57 23.90 5.42
CA SER A 190 -15.57 24.93 5.69
C SER A 190 -15.43 25.56 7.07
N LEU A 191 -15.00 24.80 8.08
CA LEU A 191 -14.76 25.30 9.44
C LEU A 191 -13.52 26.21 9.52
N LEU A 192 -12.58 26.03 8.60
CA LEU A 192 -11.34 26.80 8.49
C LEU A 192 -11.44 27.94 7.47
N GLY A 193 -12.63 28.24 6.94
CA GLY A 193 -12.86 29.32 6.00
C GLY A 193 -12.36 29.06 4.57
N VAL A 194 -12.08 27.80 4.21
CA VAL A 194 -11.70 27.41 2.85
C VAL A 194 -12.79 26.57 2.21
N LYS A 195 -12.67 26.32 0.91
CA LYS A 195 -13.64 25.50 0.17
C LYS A 195 -13.81 24.11 0.80
N LYS A 196 -15.06 23.65 0.88
CA LYS A 196 -15.39 22.28 1.32
C LYS A 196 -14.62 21.26 0.49
N GLY A 197 -14.05 20.26 1.16
CA GLY A 197 -13.24 19.23 0.53
C GLY A 197 -11.74 19.55 0.43
N THR A 198 -11.32 20.79 0.73
CA THR A 198 -9.91 21.21 0.62
C THR A 198 -9.05 20.63 1.75
N ILE A 199 -9.53 20.63 2.99
CA ILE A 199 -8.77 20.14 4.14
C ILE A 199 -9.54 19.01 4.81
N GLN A 200 -8.89 17.86 4.93
CA GLN A 200 -9.44 16.70 5.62
C GLN A 200 -8.46 16.25 6.71
N VAL A 201 -9.00 15.87 7.86
CA VAL A 201 -8.21 15.35 8.98
C VAL A 201 -8.91 14.15 9.60
N GLY A 202 -8.15 13.22 10.12
CA GLY A 202 -8.80 12.09 10.80
C GLY A 202 -7.87 10.99 11.30
N PRO A 203 -8.42 10.15 12.19
CA PRO A 203 -7.72 8.98 12.68
C PRO A 203 -7.63 7.90 11.61
N GLY A 204 -6.64 7.06 11.76
CA GLY A 204 -6.47 5.87 10.96
C GLY A 204 -5.83 4.74 11.75
N TYR A 205 -5.68 3.63 11.08
CA TYR A 205 -5.03 2.46 11.64
C TYR A 205 -4.27 1.69 10.55
N GLU A 206 -3.06 1.26 10.87
CA GLU A 206 -2.27 0.37 10.04
C GLU A 206 -2.11 -0.98 10.73
N LEU A 207 -2.46 -2.04 10.02
CA LEU A 207 -2.16 -3.42 10.37
C LEU A 207 -1.28 -4.01 9.28
N TRP A 208 -0.08 -4.49 9.65
CA TRP A 208 0.80 -5.19 8.73
C TRP A 208 1.25 -6.50 9.36
N TYR A 209 0.63 -7.58 8.94
CA TYR A 209 0.87 -8.94 9.40
C TYR A 209 1.85 -9.64 8.47
N HIS A 210 2.74 -10.46 8.99
CA HIS A 210 3.85 -11.10 8.27
C HIS A 210 4.60 -10.11 7.37
N LYS A 211 5.01 -9.02 7.97
CA LYS A 211 5.66 -7.91 7.27
C LYS A 211 6.79 -8.38 6.38
N PHE A 212 6.72 -8.03 5.08
CA PHE A 212 7.61 -8.50 4.01
C PHE A 212 7.53 -10.01 3.70
N GLY A 213 6.49 -10.70 4.17
CA GLY A 213 6.37 -12.15 4.07
C GLY A 213 7.15 -12.93 5.12
N ASN A 214 7.69 -12.25 6.15
CA ASN A 214 8.43 -12.95 7.20
C ASN A 214 7.51 -13.85 8.03
N PRO A 215 7.86 -15.14 8.25
CA PRO A 215 7.06 -16.05 9.06
C PRO A 215 7.04 -15.64 10.53
N THR A 216 6.10 -16.20 11.27
CA THR A 216 5.95 -15.97 12.71
C THR A 216 5.94 -17.31 13.46
N PRO A 217 6.85 -17.51 14.42
CA PRO A 217 8.01 -16.68 14.79
C PRO A 217 9.10 -16.74 13.71
N ILE A 218 9.91 -15.68 13.62
CA ILE A 218 10.96 -15.61 12.60
C ILE A 218 12.13 -16.50 13.00
N PRO A 219 12.51 -17.50 12.21
CA PRO A 219 13.71 -18.30 12.47
C PRO A 219 14.96 -17.40 12.44
N VAL A 220 15.88 -17.62 13.37
CA VAL A 220 17.22 -16.99 13.32
C VAL A 220 18.17 -17.97 12.64
N PRO A 221 18.65 -17.65 11.43
CA PRO A 221 19.52 -18.56 10.67
C PRO A 221 20.71 -19.05 11.48
N GLY A 222 20.99 -20.36 11.40
CA GLY A 222 22.10 -21.00 12.10
C GLY A 222 21.89 -21.22 13.60
N THR A 223 20.69 -20.99 14.13
CA THR A 223 20.35 -21.20 15.54
C THR A 223 18.98 -21.86 15.68
N SER A 224 18.69 -22.41 16.89
CA SER A 224 17.34 -22.86 17.25
C SER A 224 16.44 -21.72 17.78
N ASN A 225 16.95 -20.49 17.80
CA ASN A 225 16.22 -19.35 18.32
C ASN A 225 15.26 -18.75 17.28
N THR A 226 14.22 -18.10 17.77
CA THR A 226 13.25 -17.36 16.97
C THR A 226 13.15 -15.92 17.47
N LYS A 227 12.85 -14.99 16.56
CA LYS A 227 12.52 -13.61 16.91
C LYS A 227 11.00 -13.45 16.99
N PRO A 228 10.51 -12.53 17.84
CA PRO A 228 9.09 -12.22 17.88
C PRO A 228 8.59 -11.69 16.52
N ASN A 229 7.31 -11.82 16.31
CA ASN A 229 6.58 -11.42 15.12
C ASN A 229 6.85 -9.97 14.67
N HIS A 230 6.99 -9.75 13.38
CA HIS A 230 7.04 -8.43 12.75
C HIS A 230 5.65 -7.91 12.34
N THR A 231 4.68 -8.04 13.22
CA THR A 231 3.38 -7.39 12.99
C THR A 231 3.46 -5.93 13.39
N THR A 232 3.14 -5.03 12.48
CA THR A 232 2.88 -3.64 12.80
C THR A 232 1.38 -3.48 13.08
N SER A 233 1.05 -2.91 14.21
CA SER A 233 -0.30 -2.56 14.64
C SER A 233 -0.23 -1.17 15.24
N ALA A 234 -0.61 -0.15 14.46
CA ALA A 234 -0.35 1.24 14.81
C ALA A 234 -1.54 2.15 14.51
N PRO A 235 -2.01 2.93 15.51
CA PRO A 235 -2.90 4.05 15.23
C PRO A 235 -2.13 5.12 14.45
N THR A 236 -2.82 5.79 13.55
CA THR A 236 -2.30 6.90 12.74
C THR A 236 -3.21 8.10 12.84
N PHE A 237 -2.69 9.27 12.55
CA PHE A 237 -3.46 10.47 12.34
C PHE A 237 -2.99 11.12 11.04
N GLN A 238 -3.92 11.52 10.19
CA GLN A 238 -3.62 12.09 8.89
C GLN A 238 -4.29 13.45 8.74
N ALA A 239 -3.57 14.35 8.07
CA ALA A 239 -4.11 15.60 7.55
C ALA A 239 -3.82 15.64 6.04
N GLU A 240 -4.82 16.00 5.25
CA GLU A 240 -4.74 16.04 3.80
C GLU A 240 -5.19 17.39 3.28
N ILE A 241 -4.50 17.88 2.25
CA ILE A 241 -4.88 19.06 1.49
C ILE A 241 -5.16 18.62 0.06
N HIS A 242 -6.35 18.94 -0.44
CA HIS A 242 -6.81 18.61 -1.79
C HIS A 242 -6.80 19.88 -2.66
N PHE A 243 -6.20 19.79 -3.84
CA PHE A 243 -6.06 20.86 -4.82
C PHE A 243 -7.00 20.69 -6.00
#